data_3b37af2cb7822a0e6c96d87e21001c47
#
_entry.id   3b37af2cb7822a0e6c96d87e21001c47
#
_cell.length_a   1.000
_cell.length_b   1.000
_cell.length_c   1.000
_cell.angle_alpha   90.00
_cell.angle_beta   90.00
_cell.angle_gamma   90.00
#
_symmetry.space_group_name_H-M   'P 1'
#
loop_
_entity.id
_entity.type
_entity.pdbx_description
1 polymer ?
#
loop_
_entity_poly.entity_id
_entity_poly.type
_entity_poly.pdbx_seq_one_letter_code
_entity_poly.pdbx_strand_id
1 'polypeptide(L)'
;YINFQGDGDGFYTSDALEKVFQNINPHEDIFISARIQRISPDGKELYRSKYVKNFNKLSLLFRMSMPHQGLFTHKSYFKKYGLFDVNNTFCMDYEHLLRAYKEFPKVVTKDIVVARWRADGLGNGRTLEIFKEYDKIKRDNKVASSLVLDFIKYWTLFKYYIKKYKEKMR
;
A
#
# COMPACT_ATOMS: atom_id res chain seq x y z
N TYR A 1 5.78 -16.16 -5.48
CA TYR A 1 5.30 -14.87 -4.96
C TYR A 1 5.00 -14.99 -3.47
N ILE A 2 5.08 -13.86 -2.79
CA ILE A 2 4.81 -13.73 -1.36
C ILE A 2 3.71 -12.67 -1.20
N ASN A 3 2.72 -12.97 -0.37
CA ASN A 3 1.64 -12.06 0.00
C ASN A 3 1.49 -12.09 1.52
N PHE A 4 1.14 -10.98 2.11
CA PHE A 4 0.98 -10.84 3.56
C PHE A 4 -0.47 -10.47 3.87
N GLN A 5 -1.06 -11.23 4.76
CA GLN A 5 -2.37 -10.97 5.34
C GLN A 5 -2.19 -10.65 6.83
N GLY A 6 -2.87 -9.62 7.32
CA GLY A 6 -2.90 -9.29 8.73
C GLY A 6 -3.83 -10.20 9.52
N ASP A 7 -3.81 -10.06 10.85
CA ASP A 7 -4.75 -10.76 11.71
C ASP A 7 -6.20 -10.31 11.41
N GLY A 8 -7.07 -11.31 11.16
CA GLY A 8 -8.45 -11.08 10.73
C GLY A 8 -8.65 -10.69 9.27
N ASP A 9 -7.57 -10.57 8.48
CA ASP A 9 -7.64 -10.46 7.02
C ASP A 9 -7.85 -11.83 6.37
N GLY A 10 -8.21 -11.85 5.10
CA GLY A 10 -8.35 -13.12 4.38
C GLY A 10 -8.63 -12.92 2.90
N PHE A 11 -8.52 -13.99 2.12
CA PHE A 11 -8.87 -13.94 0.70
C PHE A 11 -10.38 -13.73 0.51
N TYR A 12 -10.72 -12.99 -0.54
CA TYR A 12 -12.10 -12.59 -0.82
C TYR A 12 -12.99 -13.77 -1.23
N THR A 13 -12.45 -14.65 -2.09
CA THR A 13 -13.09 -15.89 -2.56
C THR A 13 -12.08 -17.04 -2.59
N SER A 14 -12.56 -18.27 -2.64
CA SER A 14 -11.70 -19.46 -2.70
C SER A 14 -10.83 -19.55 -3.96
N ASP A 15 -11.28 -18.94 -5.07
CA ASP A 15 -10.57 -18.89 -6.37
C ASP A 15 -9.77 -17.60 -6.59
N ALA A 16 -9.66 -16.74 -5.56
CA ALA A 16 -9.01 -15.44 -5.67
C ALA A 16 -7.56 -15.54 -6.16
N LEU A 17 -6.80 -16.50 -5.65
CA LEU A 17 -5.40 -16.71 -6.05
C LEU A 17 -5.30 -17.17 -7.49
N GLU A 18 -6.11 -18.13 -7.92
CA GLU A 18 -6.14 -18.61 -9.30
C GLU A 18 -6.37 -17.45 -10.27
N LYS A 19 -7.36 -16.61 -10.00
CA LYS A 19 -7.67 -15.41 -10.80
C LYS A 19 -6.52 -14.40 -10.84
N VAL A 20 -5.85 -14.18 -9.73
CA VAL A 20 -4.71 -13.25 -9.66
C VAL A 20 -3.56 -13.72 -10.53
N PHE A 21 -3.24 -15.02 -10.49
CA PHE A 21 -2.09 -15.57 -11.22
C PHE A 21 -2.39 -15.93 -12.68
N GLN A 22 -3.63 -15.81 -13.13
CA GLN A 22 -3.97 -16.00 -14.52
C GLN A 22 -3.20 -15.03 -15.43
N ASN A 23 -2.51 -15.55 -16.45
CA ASN A 23 -1.69 -14.79 -17.40
C ASN A 23 -0.55 -13.98 -16.75
N ILE A 24 0.05 -14.47 -15.68
CA ILE A 24 1.24 -13.91 -15.04
C ILE A 24 2.48 -14.61 -15.61
N ASN A 25 3.46 -13.80 -16.02
CA ASN A 25 4.79 -14.29 -16.34
C ASN A 25 5.68 -14.25 -15.10
N PRO A 26 5.99 -15.40 -14.46
CA PRO A 26 6.78 -15.43 -13.22
C PRO A 26 8.25 -15.02 -13.41
N HIS A 27 8.71 -14.84 -14.65
CA HIS A 27 10.09 -14.40 -14.94
C HIS A 27 10.20 -12.89 -15.15
N GLU A 28 9.10 -12.21 -15.44
CA GLU A 28 9.09 -10.78 -15.75
C GLU A 28 8.32 -9.94 -14.74
N ASP A 29 7.28 -10.51 -14.15
CA ASP A 29 6.35 -9.77 -13.30
C ASP A 29 6.85 -9.84 -11.85
N ILE A 30 7.27 -8.71 -11.31
CA ILE A 30 7.79 -8.61 -9.93
C ILE A 30 6.69 -8.29 -8.93
N PHE A 31 5.79 -7.38 -9.29
CA PHE A 31 4.64 -7.02 -8.47
C PHE A 31 3.33 -7.29 -9.19
N ILE A 32 2.41 -7.93 -8.49
CA ILE A 32 1.01 -8.03 -8.89
C ILE A 32 0.19 -7.27 -7.86
N SER A 33 -0.53 -6.25 -8.29
CA SER A 33 -1.40 -5.45 -7.42
C SER A 33 -2.85 -5.68 -7.78
N ALA A 34 -3.61 -6.24 -6.84
CA ALA A 34 -5.04 -6.49 -6.96
C ALA A 34 -5.83 -5.58 -6.01
N ARG A 35 -7.14 -5.54 -6.19
CA ARG A 35 -8.05 -4.76 -5.36
C ARG A 35 -8.32 -5.46 -4.02
N ILE A 36 -8.69 -4.65 -3.03
CA ILE A 36 -9.14 -5.15 -1.72
C ILE A 36 -10.52 -4.61 -1.38
N GLN A 37 -11.23 -5.33 -0.51
CA GLN A 37 -12.41 -4.87 0.19
C GLN A 37 -12.02 -4.55 1.64
N ARG A 38 -12.31 -3.32 2.10
CA ARG A 38 -12.17 -2.99 3.53
C ARG A 38 -13.48 -3.29 4.22
N ILE A 39 -13.40 -4.02 5.34
CA ILE A 39 -14.54 -4.39 6.15
C ILE A 39 -14.39 -3.86 7.58
N SER A 40 -15.50 -3.59 8.25
CA SER A 40 -15.55 -3.33 9.69
C SER A 40 -15.33 -4.63 10.49
N PRO A 41 -15.09 -4.55 11.80
CA PRO A 41 -14.90 -5.74 12.63
C PRO A 41 -16.08 -6.70 12.62
N ASP A 42 -17.30 -6.20 12.41
CA ASP A 42 -18.54 -6.99 12.24
C ASP A 42 -18.77 -7.51 10.81
N GLY A 43 -17.78 -7.32 9.91
CA GLY A 43 -17.81 -7.85 8.54
C GLY A 43 -18.55 -7.00 7.51
N LYS A 44 -19.06 -5.81 7.88
CA LYS A 44 -19.76 -4.91 6.94
C LYS A 44 -18.76 -4.26 5.99
N GLU A 45 -19.08 -4.20 4.70
CA GLU A 45 -18.27 -3.50 3.71
C GLU A 45 -18.22 -2.00 4.00
N LEU A 46 -17.01 -1.46 4.10
CA LEU A 46 -16.76 -0.01 4.23
C LEU A 46 -16.43 0.62 2.87
N TYR A 47 -15.57 -0.03 2.09
CA TYR A 47 -15.30 0.34 0.70
C TYR A 47 -14.54 -0.77 -0.04
N ARG A 48 -14.48 -0.66 -1.37
CA ARG A 48 -13.55 -1.41 -2.24
C ARG A 48 -12.54 -0.47 -2.87
N SER A 49 -11.27 -0.90 -2.92
CA SER A 49 -10.25 -0.13 -3.61
C SER A 49 -10.58 -0.04 -5.11
N LYS A 50 -10.30 1.13 -5.71
CA LYS A 50 -10.52 1.34 -7.14
C LYS A 50 -9.47 0.56 -7.95
N TYR A 51 -9.88 0.06 -9.12
CA TYR A 51 -8.94 -0.47 -10.09
C TYR A 51 -8.12 0.66 -10.72
N VAL A 52 -6.82 0.47 -10.81
CA VAL A 52 -5.88 1.37 -11.48
C VAL A 52 -5.21 0.58 -12.60
N LYS A 53 -5.67 0.74 -13.83
CA LYS A 53 -5.20 -0.02 -15.00
C LYS A 53 -3.68 0.10 -15.19
N ASN A 54 -3.15 1.33 -15.07
CA ASN A 54 -1.72 1.59 -15.23
C ASN A 54 -1.17 2.16 -13.91
N PHE A 55 -0.36 1.37 -13.22
CA PHE A 55 0.30 1.84 -12.02
C PHE A 55 1.34 2.91 -12.37
N ASN A 56 1.32 4.00 -11.58
CA ASN A 56 2.34 5.03 -11.68
C ASN A 56 3.05 5.17 -10.32
N LYS A 57 4.35 4.92 -10.29
CA LYS A 57 5.16 5.01 -9.06
C LYS A 57 5.11 6.38 -8.38
N LEU A 58 4.82 7.46 -9.10
CA LEU A 58 4.64 8.79 -8.50
C LEU A 58 3.52 8.83 -7.47
N SER A 59 2.53 7.95 -7.58
CA SER A 59 1.46 7.82 -6.57
C SER A 59 1.98 7.42 -5.19
N LEU A 60 3.10 6.71 -5.13
CA LEU A 60 3.77 6.34 -3.89
C LEU A 60 4.33 7.55 -3.12
N LEU A 61 4.61 8.67 -3.78
CA LEU A 61 5.02 9.91 -3.08
C LEU A 61 3.94 10.43 -2.12
N PHE A 62 2.68 10.13 -2.40
CA PHE A 62 1.54 10.66 -1.64
C PHE A 62 0.93 9.65 -0.66
N ARG A 63 0.99 8.37 -0.97
CA ARG A 63 0.38 7.30 -0.16
C ARG A 63 0.87 5.92 -0.59
N MET A 64 0.65 4.92 0.25
CA MET A 64 0.68 3.52 -0.17
C MET A 64 -0.45 3.29 -1.19
N SER A 65 -0.11 3.22 -2.48
CA SER A 65 -1.07 3.14 -3.58
C SER A 65 -1.32 1.71 -4.08
N MET A 66 -0.56 0.75 -3.58
CA MET A 66 -0.78 -0.68 -3.75
C MET A 66 -1.21 -1.26 -2.41
N PRO A 67 -2.48 -1.69 -2.24
CA PRO A 67 -2.94 -2.26 -0.97
C PRO A 67 -2.09 -3.48 -0.57
N HIS A 68 -1.58 -3.49 0.66
CA HIS A 68 -0.67 -4.54 1.13
C HIS A 68 -1.25 -5.95 0.98
N GLN A 69 -2.49 -6.15 1.40
CA GLN A 69 -3.20 -7.43 1.29
C GLN A 69 -3.50 -7.83 -0.16
N GLY A 70 -3.49 -6.86 -1.07
CA GLY A 70 -3.68 -7.08 -2.52
C GLY A 70 -2.36 -7.15 -3.30
N LEU A 71 -1.21 -7.05 -2.62
CA LEU A 71 0.11 -7.03 -3.25
C LEU A 71 0.77 -8.41 -3.18
N PHE A 72 1.15 -8.94 -4.33
CA PHE A 72 1.96 -10.15 -4.46
C PHE A 72 3.34 -9.75 -4.98
N THR A 73 4.36 -10.04 -4.21
CA THR A 73 5.74 -9.68 -4.51
C THR A 73 6.54 -10.92 -4.88
N HIS A 74 7.22 -10.91 -6.01
CA HIS A 74 8.08 -12.02 -6.38
C HIS A 74 9.26 -12.15 -5.41
N LYS A 75 9.63 -13.37 -5.07
CA LYS A 75 10.70 -13.66 -4.09
C LYS A 75 12.06 -13.03 -4.43
N SER A 76 12.35 -12.77 -5.71
CA SER A 76 13.56 -12.09 -6.14
C SER A 76 13.68 -10.67 -5.59
N TYR A 77 12.56 -10.00 -5.34
CA TYR A 77 12.54 -8.68 -4.75
C TYR A 77 13.10 -8.70 -3.33
N PHE A 78 12.67 -9.66 -2.51
CA PHE A 78 13.20 -9.86 -1.16
C PHE A 78 14.69 -10.25 -1.17
N LYS A 79 15.12 -11.03 -2.16
CA LYS A 79 16.56 -11.35 -2.32
C LYS A 79 17.40 -10.11 -2.63
N LYS A 80 16.87 -9.16 -3.43
CA LYS A 80 17.56 -7.94 -3.84
C LYS A 80 17.52 -6.86 -2.77
N TYR A 81 16.37 -6.64 -2.15
CA TYR A 81 16.13 -5.51 -1.26
C TYR A 81 16.01 -5.86 0.23
N GLY A 82 16.15 -7.14 0.58
CA GLY A 82 16.08 -7.62 1.96
C GLY A 82 14.67 -7.78 2.49
N LEU A 83 14.55 -8.07 3.78
CA LEU A 83 13.29 -8.23 4.48
C LEU A 83 12.74 -6.86 4.94
N PHE A 84 11.53 -6.85 5.52
CA PHE A 84 10.96 -5.66 6.12
C PHE A 84 11.82 -5.11 7.27
N ASP A 85 11.92 -3.79 7.34
CA ASP A 85 12.57 -3.11 8.46
C ASP A 85 11.58 -2.97 9.62
N VAL A 86 11.82 -3.77 10.67
CA VAL A 86 10.97 -3.81 11.88
C VAL A 86 11.03 -2.53 12.73
N ASN A 87 11.95 -1.59 12.43
CA ASN A 87 11.98 -0.27 13.08
C ASN A 87 10.86 0.66 12.57
N ASN A 88 10.21 0.33 11.45
CA ASN A 88 9.03 1.02 10.98
C ASN A 88 7.78 0.36 11.58
N THR A 89 7.05 1.10 12.41
CA THR A 89 5.93 0.55 13.18
C THR A 89 4.67 0.31 12.33
N PHE A 90 4.37 1.26 11.42
CA PHE A 90 3.11 1.24 10.64
C PHE A 90 3.31 1.00 9.15
N CYS A 91 4.48 1.34 8.61
CA CYS A 91 4.69 1.52 7.18
C CYS A 91 5.87 0.71 6.65
N MET A 92 6.17 -0.45 7.26
CA MET A 92 7.28 -1.31 6.82
C MET A 92 7.11 -1.83 5.38
N ASP A 93 5.88 -2.04 4.94
CA ASP A 93 5.52 -2.42 3.57
C ASP A 93 5.80 -1.29 2.57
N TYR A 94 5.46 -0.07 2.97
CA TYR A 94 5.72 1.12 2.17
C TYR A 94 7.22 1.42 2.08
N GLU A 95 7.95 1.30 3.18
CA GLU A 95 9.41 1.43 3.22
C GLU A 95 10.07 0.44 2.27
N HIS A 96 9.69 -0.82 2.37
CA HIS A 96 10.23 -1.88 1.53
C HIS A 96 10.03 -1.60 0.03
N LEU A 97 8.86 -1.09 -0.37
CA LEU A 97 8.61 -0.69 -1.76
C LEU A 97 9.50 0.49 -2.20
N LEU A 98 9.75 1.46 -1.33
CA LEU A 98 10.52 2.65 -1.69
C LEU A 98 12.02 2.40 -1.83
N ARG A 99 12.56 1.29 -1.32
CA ARG A 99 13.96 0.89 -1.60
C ARG A 99 14.24 0.77 -3.09
N ALA A 100 13.24 0.35 -3.87
CA ALA A 100 13.36 0.23 -5.33
C ALA A 100 12.91 1.47 -6.10
N TYR A 101 12.59 2.59 -5.44
CA TYR A 101 11.90 3.71 -6.07
C TYR A 101 12.59 4.23 -7.35
N LYS A 102 13.92 4.27 -7.39
CA LYS A 102 14.69 4.74 -8.56
C LYS A 102 14.51 3.80 -9.75
N GLU A 103 14.62 2.50 -9.52
CA GLU A 103 14.51 1.43 -10.51
C GLU A 103 13.26 0.57 -10.22
N PHE A 104 12.10 1.24 -10.15
CA PHE A 104 10.88 0.59 -9.70
C PHE A 104 10.48 -0.53 -10.66
N PRO A 105 10.26 -1.75 -10.14
CA PRO A 105 9.95 -2.91 -10.98
C PRO A 105 8.61 -2.77 -11.70
N LYS A 106 8.41 -3.63 -12.71
CA LYS A 106 7.13 -3.79 -13.39
C LYS A 106 6.04 -4.16 -12.39
N VAL A 107 4.88 -3.52 -12.55
CA VAL A 107 3.67 -3.82 -11.79
C VAL A 107 2.58 -4.28 -12.75
N VAL A 108 2.05 -5.46 -12.52
CA VAL A 108 0.84 -5.94 -13.18
C VAL A 108 -0.34 -5.64 -12.25
N THR A 109 -1.32 -4.94 -12.76
CA THR A 109 -2.54 -4.62 -12.01
C THR A 109 -3.69 -5.53 -12.43
N LYS A 110 -4.47 -6.01 -11.46
CA LYS A 110 -5.61 -6.92 -11.67
C LYS A 110 -6.90 -6.27 -11.16
N ASP A 111 -7.93 -6.24 -12.00
CA ASP A 111 -9.28 -5.79 -11.60
C ASP A 111 -10.03 -6.92 -10.89
N ILE A 112 -9.45 -7.42 -9.82
CA ILE A 112 -9.97 -8.51 -9.01
C ILE A 112 -9.91 -8.07 -7.56
N VAL A 113 -10.98 -8.21 -6.80
CA VAL A 113 -10.96 -8.08 -5.34
C VAL A 113 -10.39 -9.38 -4.78
N VAL A 114 -9.17 -9.34 -4.25
CA VAL A 114 -8.46 -10.55 -3.82
C VAL A 114 -8.54 -10.78 -2.32
N ALA A 115 -8.64 -9.71 -1.53
CA ALA A 115 -8.61 -9.82 -0.08
C ALA A 115 -9.67 -8.94 0.61
N ARG A 116 -10.07 -9.37 1.80
CA ARG A 116 -10.81 -8.59 2.80
C ARG A 116 -9.81 -8.08 3.83
N TRP A 117 -9.81 -6.77 4.05
CA TRP A 117 -8.96 -6.10 5.02
C TRP A 117 -9.81 -5.53 6.17
N ARG A 118 -9.54 -5.96 7.39
CA ARG A 118 -10.21 -5.45 8.58
C ARG A 118 -9.75 -4.05 8.96
N ALA A 119 -10.71 -3.21 9.35
CA ALA A 119 -10.47 -1.78 9.61
C ALA A 119 -9.89 -1.47 10.99
N ASP A 120 -9.77 -2.46 11.88
CA ASP A 120 -9.32 -2.33 13.28
C ASP A 120 -7.84 -2.66 13.50
N GLY A 121 -7.05 -2.75 12.41
CA GLY A 121 -5.61 -2.99 12.49
C GLY A 121 -4.82 -1.88 13.21
N LEU A 122 -3.53 -2.14 13.47
CA LEU A 122 -2.61 -1.31 14.25
C LEU A 122 -2.60 0.19 13.85
N GLY A 123 -2.76 0.50 12.58
CA GLY A 123 -2.78 1.87 12.05
C GLY A 123 -4.08 2.65 12.29
N ASN A 124 -5.12 2.00 12.84
CA ASN A 124 -6.40 2.67 13.05
C ASN A 124 -6.28 3.80 14.08
N GLY A 125 -6.74 5.00 13.71
CA GLY A 125 -6.62 6.20 14.55
C GLY A 125 -5.24 6.86 14.57
N ARG A 126 -4.20 6.24 13.99
CA ARG A 126 -2.80 6.72 14.04
C ARG A 126 -2.37 7.51 12.79
N THR A 127 -3.30 8.23 12.14
CA THR A 127 -3.07 8.89 10.85
C THR A 127 -1.86 9.83 10.85
N LEU A 128 -1.68 10.65 11.88
CA LEU A 128 -0.56 11.60 11.94
C LEU A 128 0.79 10.90 12.18
N GLU A 129 0.80 9.81 12.93
CA GLU A 129 1.99 8.98 13.15
C GLU A 129 2.41 8.32 11.83
N ILE A 130 1.45 7.77 11.09
CA ILE A 130 1.66 7.20 9.74
C ILE A 130 2.22 8.27 8.78
N PHE A 131 1.71 9.50 8.81
CA PHE A 131 2.23 10.58 7.95
C PHE A 131 3.67 10.96 8.30
N LYS A 132 4.03 10.97 9.59
CA LYS A 132 5.41 11.21 10.03
C LYS A 132 6.34 10.09 9.54
N GLU A 133 5.91 8.85 9.68
CA GLU A 133 6.68 7.69 9.23
C GLU A 133 6.82 7.68 7.70
N TYR A 134 5.77 7.99 6.94
CA TYR A 134 5.84 8.17 5.48
C TYR A 134 6.84 9.26 5.07
N ASP A 135 6.86 10.41 5.75
CA ASP A 135 7.80 11.49 5.44
C ASP A 135 9.25 11.05 5.70
N LYS A 136 9.51 10.41 6.86
CA LYS A 136 10.81 9.85 7.20
C LYS A 136 11.27 8.83 6.14
N ILE A 137 10.44 7.84 5.81
CA ILE A 137 10.74 6.77 4.84
C ILE A 137 11.09 7.36 3.47
N LYS A 138 10.34 8.36 2.98
CA LYS A 138 10.62 9.02 1.70
C LYS A 138 11.96 9.72 1.69
N ARG A 139 12.36 10.37 2.80
CA ARG A 139 13.65 11.04 2.93
C ARG A 139 14.80 10.05 2.99
N ASP A 140 14.66 9.01 3.80
CA ASP A 140 15.69 7.97 3.97
C ASP A 140 15.97 7.26 2.62
N ASN A 141 14.93 6.98 1.85
CA ASN A 141 15.04 6.36 0.51
C ASN A 141 15.36 7.37 -0.61
N LYS A 142 15.49 8.66 -0.32
CA LYS A 142 15.85 9.74 -1.28
C LYS A 142 15.00 9.69 -2.56
N VAL A 143 13.67 9.54 -2.40
CA VAL A 143 12.73 9.35 -3.51
C VAL A 143 12.45 10.63 -4.29
N ALA A 144 12.69 11.81 -3.69
CA ALA A 144 12.58 13.13 -4.31
C ALA A 144 13.47 14.15 -3.56
N SER A 145 13.59 15.37 -4.09
CA SER A 145 14.29 16.45 -3.39
C SER A 145 13.58 16.89 -2.11
N SER A 146 14.31 17.46 -1.16
CA SER A 146 13.74 17.94 0.12
C SER A 146 12.60 18.92 -0.09
N LEU A 147 12.73 19.85 -1.06
CA LEU A 147 11.67 20.82 -1.37
C LEU A 147 10.37 20.14 -1.83
N VAL A 148 10.47 19.12 -2.69
CA VAL A 148 9.30 18.36 -3.15
C VAL A 148 8.67 17.58 -1.99
N LEU A 149 9.49 16.97 -1.12
CA LEU A 149 9.00 16.24 0.04
C LEU A 149 8.33 17.17 1.05
N ASP A 150 8.87 18.37 1.28
CA ASP A 150 8.24 19.37 2.14
C ASP A 150 6.88 19.81 1.58
N PHE A 151 6.80 20.10 0.29
CA PHE A 151 5.52 20.40 -0.35
C PHE A 151 4.49 19.27 -0.15
N ILE A 152 4.88 18.01 -0.41
CA ILE A 152 4.00 16.85 -0.25
C ILE A 152 3.54 16.70 1.21
N LYS A 153 4.45 16.88 2.17
CA LYS A 153 4.16 16.82 3.60
C LYS A 153 3.10 17.84 3.99
N TYR A 154 3.33 19.13 3.69
CA TYR A 154 2.40 20.19 4.05
C TYR A 154 1.06 20.07 3.32
N TRP A 155 1.08 19.68 2.03
CA TRP A 155 -0.13 19.40 1.28
C TRP A 155 -0.97 18.25 1.88
N THR A 156 -0.30 17.21 2.35
CA THR A 156 -0.97 16.06 2.99
C THR A 156 -1.60 16.47 4.31
N LEU A 157 -0.87 17.22 5.15
CA LEU A 157 -1.39 17.75 6.41
C LEU A 157 -2.55 18.73 6.19
N PHE A 158 -2.45 19.62 5.22
CA PHE A 158 -3.52 20.56 4.86
C PHE A 158 -4.82 19.82 4.50
N LYS A 159 -4.73 18.82 3.60
CA LYS A 159 -5.90 18.01 3.25
C LYS A 159 -6.50 17.28 4.45
N TYR A 160 -5.66 16.76 5.32
CA TYR A 160 -6.10 16.06 6.54
C TYR A 160 -6.89 17.00 7.45
N TYR A 161 -6.37 18.21 7.73
CA TYR A 161 -7.04 19.16 8.61
C TYR A 161 -8.33 19.72 8.01
N ILE A 162 -8.37 19.97 6.70
CA ILE A 162 -9.63 20.35 6.03
C ILE A 162 -10.69 19.25 6.17
N LYS A 163 -10.29 17.98 5.95
CA LYS A 163 -11.22 16.86 6.12
C LYS A 163 -11.74 16.80 7.55
N LYS A 164 -10.86 16.87 8.54
CA LYS A 164 -11.21 16.82 9.96
C LYS A 164 -12.13 17.99 10.37
N TYR A 165 -11.88 19.19 9.85
CA TYR A 165 -12.74 20.34 10.07
C TYR A 165 -14.17 20.12 9.51
N LYS A 166 -14.27 19.62 8.28
CA LYS A 166 -15.58 19.31 7.67
C LYS A 166 -16.35 18.22 8.42
N GLU A 167 -15.67 17.22 8.97
CA GLU A 167 -16.29 16.16 9.77
C GLU A 167 -16.84 16.70 11.11
N LYS A 168 -16.20 17.72 11.69
CA LYS A 168 -16.66 18.36 12.94
C LYS A 168 -17.89 19.28 12.73
N MET A 169 -18.09 19.77 11.50
CA MET A 169 -19.21 20.66 11.16
C MET A 169 -20.49 19.93 10.71
N ARG A 170 -20.41 18.61 10.58
CA ARG A 170 -21.57 17.75 10.25
C ARG A 170 -22.16 17.12 11.50
#